data_7615d3589be26fef8811d7c523fa5d3c
#
_entry.id   7615d3589be26fef8811d7c523fa5d3c
#
_cell.length_a   1.000
_cell.length_b   1.000
_cell.length_c   1.000
_cell.angle_alpha   90.00
_cell.angle_beta   90.00
_cell.angle_gamma   90.00
#
_symmetry.space_group_name_H-M   'P 1'
#
loop_
_entity.id
_entity.type
_entity.pdbx_description
1 polymer ?
#
loop_
_entity_poly.entity_id
_entity_poly.type
_entity_poly.pdbx_seq_one_letter_code
_entity_poly.pdbx_strand_id
1 'polypeptide(L)'
;GLGKFEFTAFGSRKKIDANINHEDTLSTIDGPSITSFQATGFHTTVGELEDKDAIEETHMGGHARFVTRKLSVGVTGAHSIYGGNLERTLQYYNQFDFNSNQNTVMGADYSLLHQNFNFFGEVSRSANGGMAQLHGMLASLDPKLAFSVLYRNYEKDYQSLLSTAFAESSRNVNEKGVFVGIESKPTKYWI
;
A
#
# COMPACT_ATOMS: atom_id res chain seq x y z
N GLY A 1 25.77 19.16 -8.15
CA GLY A 1 25.36 18.57 -9.44
C GLY A 1 23.92 18.90 -9.75
N LEU A 2 23.58 19.05 -11.02
CA LEU A 2 22.22 19.22 -11.46
C LEU A 2 21.39 17.97 -11.09
N GLY A 3 20.16 18.17 -10.63
CA GLY A 3 19.24 17.06 -10.37
C GLY A 3 18.79 16.38 -11.68
N LYS A 4 18.23 15.19 -11.57
CA LYS A 4 17.62 14.45 -12.68
C LYS A 4 16.18 14.10 -12.36
N PHE A 5 15.34 14.01 -13.37
CA PHE A 5 14.01 13.44 -13.26
C PHE A 5 14.04 11.96 -13.61
N GLU A 6 13.29 11.18 -12.85
CA GLU A 6 13.08 9.76 -13.08
C GLU A 6 11.57 9.51 -13.13
N PHE A 7 11.15 8.68 -14.10
CA PHE A 7 9.75 8.32 -14.30
C PHE A 7 9.63 6.80 -14.37
N THR A 8 8.65 6.26 -13.68
CA THR A 8 8.28 4.85 -13.75
C THR A 8 6.80 4.75 -14.01
N ALA A 9 6.38 3.88 -14.92
CA ALA A 9 4.98 3.57 -15.15
C ALA A 9 4.80 2.05 -15.14
N PHE A 10 3.63 1.61 -14.70
CA PHE A 10 3.27 0.19 -14.72
C PHE A 10 1.81 0.02 -15.13
N GLY A 11 1.52 -1.14 -15.68
CA GLY A 11 0.16 -1.59 -15.99
C GLY A 11 0.08 -3.11 -15.90
N SER A 12 -1.01 -3.61 -15.36
CA SER A 12 -1.30 -5.03 -15.25
C SER A 12 -2.78 -5.26 -15.47
N ARG A 13 -3.10 -6.31 -16.21
CA ARG A 13 -4.46 -6.77 -16.41
C ARG A 13 -4.46 -8.29 -16.32
N LYS A 14 -5.24 -8.83 -15.41
CA LYS A 14 -5.32 -10.28 -15.16
C LYS A 14 -6.71 -10.65 -14.65
N LYS A 15 -7.03 -11.93 -14.70
CA LYS A 15 -8.17 -12.49 -13.99
C LYS A 15 -7.76 -12.89 -12.59
N ILE A 16 -8.67 -12.76 -11.65
CA ILE A 16 -8.52 -13.16 -10.26
C ILE A 16 -9.73 -13.92 -9.78
N ASP A 17 -9.51 -14.73 -8.76
CA ASP A 17 -10.55 -15.50 -8.12
C ASP A 17 -11.38 -14.61 -7.19
N ALA A 18 -12.70 -14.75 -7.25
CA ALA A 18 -13.61 -13.98 -6.41
C ALA A 18 -14.89 -14.76 -6.15
N ASN A 19 -15.42 -14.63 -4.93
CA ASN A 19 -16.73 -15.17 -4.58
C ASN A 19 -17.84 -14.32 -5.20
N ILE A 20 -18.53 -14.87 -6.21
CA ILE A 20 -19.65 -14.23 -6.88
C ILE A 20 -20.92 -14.44 -6.06
N ASN A 21 -21.70 -13.37 -5.88
CA ASN A 21 -23.05 -13.48 -5.34
C ASN A 21 -24.03 -13.87 -6.45
N HIS A 22 -24.43 -15.14 -6.48
CA HIS A 22 -25.35 -15.66 -7.50
C HIS A 22 -26.82 -15.22 -7.28
N GLU A 23 -27.16 -14.65 -6.14
CA GLU A 23 -28.53 -14.19 -5.87
C GLU A 23 -28.86 -12.86 -6.57
N ASP A 24 -27.88 -12.08 -6.95
CA ASP A 24 -28.02 -10.75 -7.58
C ASP A 24 -27.80 -10.78 -9.11
N THR A 25 -28.52 -11.64 -9.80
CA THR A 25 -28.48 -11.73 -11.28
C THR A 25 -29.08 -10.51 -12.01
N LEU A 26 -29.58 -9.50 -11.31
CA LEU A 26 -30.26 -8.33 -11.90
C LEU A 26 -29.40 -7.06 -12.02
N SER A 27 -28.19 -7.01 -11.44
CA SER A 27 -27.31 -5.84 -11.53
C SER A 27 -26.31 -5.95 -12.69
N THR A 28 -26.82 -5.87 -13.92
CA THR A 28 -26.04 -6.09 -15.15
C THR A 28 -25.26 -4.88 -15.66
N ILE A 29 -25.33 -3.73 -15.01
CA ILE A 29 -24.70 -2.49 -15.52
C ILE A 29 -23.23 -2.37 -15.09
N ASP A 30 -22.88 -2.84 -13.91
CA ASP A 30 -21.53 -2.66 -13.31
C ASP A 30 -20.74 -3.98 -13.11
N GLY A 31 -21.17 -5.07 -13.74
CA GLY A 31 -20.57 -6.39 -13.57
C GLY A 31 -21.17 -7.19 -12.39
N PRO A 32 -20.64 -8.40 -12.10
CA PRO A 32 -21.14 -9.25 -11.03
C PRO A 32 -20.89 -8.62 -9.65
N SER A 33 -21.85 -8.78 -8.74
CA SER A 33 -21.63 -8.52 -7.31
C SER A 33 -20.71 -9.59 -6.74
N ILE A 34 -19.66 -9.18 -6.03
CA ILE A 34 -18.69 -10.06 -5.37
C ILE A 34 -18.66 -9.80 -3.88
N THR A 35 -18.54 -10.85 -3.09
CA THR A 35 -18.49 -10.73 -1.63
C THR A 35 -17.07 -10.68 -1.07
N SER A 36 -16.11 -11.29 -1.77
CA SER A 36 -14.69 -11.28 -1.37
C SER A 36 -13.77 -11.61 -2.54
N PHE A 37 -12.55 -11.09 -2.49
CA PHE A 37 -11.45 -11.58 -3.32
C PHE A 37 -10.87 -12.85 -2.68
N GLN A 38 -10.54 -13.85 -3.49
CA GLN A 38 -9.86 -15.06 -3.03
C GLN A 38 -8.37 -14.96 -3.36
N ALA A 39 -7.53 -14.99 -2.32
CA ALA A 39 -6.08 -14.90 -2.46
C ALA A 39 -5.36 -16.26 -2.28
N THR A 40 -6.09 -17.31 -1.95
CA THR A 40 -5.51 -18.61 -1.58
C THR A 40 -5.05 -19.45 -2.76
N GLY A 41 -5.64 -19.25 -3.95
CA GLY A 41 -5.33 -20.01 -5.16
C GLY A 41 -5.65 -21.50 -5.08
N PHE A 42 -6.44 -21.94 -4.08
CA PHE A 42 -6.92 -23.32 -4.00
C PHE A 42 -8.16 -23.49 -4.86
N HIS A 43 -8.20 -24.60 -5.63
CA HIS A 43 -9.31 -24.96 -6.50
C HIS A 43 -9.65 -26.45 -6.28
N THR A 44 -9.99 -26.81 -5.05
CA THR A 44 -10.20 -28.21 -4.63
C THR A 44 -11.66 -28.57 -4.47
N THR A 45 -12.53 -27.59 -4.29
CA THR A 45 -13.98 -27.77 -4.19
C THR A 45 -14.72 -27.23 -5.42
N VAL A 46 -15.96 -27.63 -5.62
CA VAL A 46 -16.80 -27.15 -6.74
C VAL A 46 -16.97 -25.64 -6.68
N GLY A 47 -17.23 -25.06 -5.49
CA GLY A 47 -17.35 -23.61 -5.31
C GLY A 47 -16.05 -22.87 -5.63
N GLU A 48 -14.90 -23.39 -5.17
CA GLU A 48 -13.59 -22.78 -5.51
C GLU A 48 -13.28 -22.84 -7.01
N LEU A 49 -13.81 -23.84 -7.73
CA LEU A 49 -13.67 -23.91 -9.18
C LEU A 49 -14.59 -22.93 -9.91
N GLU A 50 -15.77 -22.65 -9.37
CA GLU A 50 -16.69 -21.63 -9.90
C GLU A 50 -16.15 -20.21 -9.70
N ASP A 51 -15.46 -19.97 -8.59
CA ASP A 51 -14.85 -18.69 -8.23
C ASP A 51 -13.54 -18.41 -8.97
N LYS A 52 -13.01 -19.40 -9.69
CA LYS A 52 -11.74 -19.29 -10.42
C LYS A 52 -11.86 -18.34 -11.59
N ASP A 53 -10.88 -17.41 -11.69
CA ASP A 53 -10.81 -16.43 -12.79
C ASP A 53 -12.11 -15.63 -12.98
N ALA A 54 -12.87 -15.44 -11.88
CA ALA A 54 -14.25 -14.96 -11.90
C ALA A 54 -14.38 -13.50 -12.33
N ILE A 55 -13.38 -12.67 -12.01
CA ILE A 55 -13.38 -11.26 -12.38
C ILE A 55 -12.04 -10.82 -12.97
N GLU A 56 -12.08 -9.71 -13.68
CA GLU A 56 -10.88 -9.06 -14.19
C GLU A 56 -10.38 -7.99 -13.21
N GLU A 57 -9.07 -7.96 -12.99
CA GLU A 57 -8.38 -6.94 -12.23
C GLU A 57 -7.47 -6.15 -13.15
N THR A 58 -7.60 -4.84 -13.17
CA THR A 58 -6.71 -3.93 -13.90
C THR A 58 -6.05 -2.97 -12.92
N HIS A 59 -4.72 -2.93 -12.92
CA HIS A 59 -3.92 -1.97 -12.18
C HIS A 59 -3.09 -1.12 -13.13
N MET A 60 -3.05 0.18 -12.88
CA MET A 60 -2.20 1.10 -13.60
C MET A 60 -1.70 2.18 -12.67
N GLY A 61 -0.52 2.70 -12.94
CA GLY A 61 0.03 3.76 -12.14
C GLY A 61 1.39 4.22 -12.60
N GLY A 62 1.94 5.15 -11.83
CA GLY A 62 3.25 5.68 -12.11
C GLY A 62 3.82 6.47 -10.94
N HIS A 63 5.12 6.66 -10.99
CA HIS A 63 5.89 7.46 -10.06
C HIS A 63 6.79 8.39 -10.84
N ALA A 64 6.80 9.66 -10.45
CA ALA A 64 7.70 10.68 -10.97
C ALA A 64 8.48 11.27 -9.81
N ARG A 65 9.81 11.33 -9.92
CA ARG A 65 10.63 11.93 -8.88
C ARG A 65 11.75 12.78 -9.43
N PHE A 66 12.12 13.78 -8.65
CA PHE A 66 13.30 14.60 -8.84
C PHE A 66 14.37 14.21 -7.83
N VAL A 67 15.57 13.89 -8.32
CA VAL A 67 16.67 13.38 -7.51
C VAL A 67 17.88 14.27 -7.66
N THR A 68 18.43 14.71 -6.55
CA THR A 68 19.74 15.35 -6.43
C THR A 68 20.66 14.48 -5.58
N ARG A 69 21.91 14.92 -5.36
CA ARG A 69 22.84 14.21 -4.46
C ARG A 69 22.34 14.08 -3.02
N LYS A 70 21.52 15.03 -2.54
CA LYS A 70 21.10 15.09 -1.13
C LYS A 70 19.59 15.05 -0.93
N LEU A 71 18.82 15.34 -1.96
CA LEU A 71 17.37 15.44 -1.88
C LEU A 71 16.75 14.61 -3.01
N SER A 72 15.76 13.81 -2.65
CA SER A 72 14.82 13.19 -3.57
C SER A 72 13.41 13.57 -3.14
N VAL A 73 12.57 13.96 -4.08
CA VAL A 73 11.13 14.17 -3.85
C VAL A 73 10.37 13.53 -5.00
N GLY A 74 9.27 12.87 -4.68
CA GLY A 74 8.49 12.13 -5.66
C GLY A 74 7.00 12.25 -5.45
N VAL A 75 6.25 11.90 -6.48
CA VAL A 75 4.80 11.74 -6.46
C VAL A 75 4.42 10.43 -7.12
N THR A 76 3.47 9.73 -6.54
CA THR A 76 2.96 8.44 -7.00
C THR A 76 1.46 8.54 -7.24
N GLY A 77 0.98 7.89 -8.29
CA GLY A 77 -0.45 7.66 -8.49
C GLY A 77 -0.67 6.22 -8.91
N ALA A 78 -1.67 5.57 -8.32
CA ALA A 78 -2.08 4.21 -8.67
C ALA A 78 -3.60 4.13 -8.74
N HIS A 79 -4.12 3.44 -9.76
CA HIS A 79 -5.53 3.22 -9.96
C HIS A 79 -5.80 1.73 -10.21
N SER A 80 -6.80 1.21 -9.51
CA SER A 80 -7.21 -0.19 -9.56
C SER A 80 -8.67 -0.26 -9.96
N ILE A 81 -9.00 -1.13 -10.92
CA ILE A 81 -10.35 -1.39 -11.40
C ILE A 81 -10.60 -2.90 -11.29
N TYR A 82 -11.73 -3.26 -10.75
CA TYR A 82 -12.20 -4.63 -10.63
C TYR A 82 -13.44 -4.82 -11.50
N GLY A 83 -13.49 -5.92 -12.25
CA GLY A 83 -14.59 -6.28 -13.15
C GLY A 83 -15.87 -6.73 -12.44
N GLY A 84 -15.99 -6.49 -11.15
CA GLY A 84 -17.16 -6.73 -10.33
C GLY A 84 -17.21 -5.75 -9.16
N ASN A 85 -18.41 -5.45 -8.69
CA ASN A 85 -18.59 -4.57 -7.53
C ASN A 85 -18.45 -5.36 -6.23
N LEU A 86 -17.48 -4.98 -5.39
CA LEU A 86 -17.30 -5.60 -4.09
C LEU A 86 -18.37 -5.08 -3.14
N GLU A 87 -19.34 -5.92 -2.83
CA GLU A 87 -20.47 -5.62 -1.94
C GLU A 87 -20.38 -6.51 -0.70
N ARG A 88 -19.79 -5.99 0.35
CA ARG A 88 -19.70 -6.66 1.65
C ARG A 88 -20.76 -6.13 2.59
N THR A 89 -21.36 -7.00 3.39
CA THR A 89 -22.14 -6.57 4.55
C THR A 89 -21.18 -6.01 5.59
N LEU A 90 -21.02 -4.68 5.59
CA LEU A 90 -20.11 -4.00 6.51
C LEU A 90 -20.72 -4.00 7.93
N GLN A 91 -19.90 -4.43 8.89
CA GLN A 91 -20.19 -4.38 10.32
C GLN A 91 -19.46 -3.18 10.96
N TYR A 92 -19.80 -2.84 12.18
CA TYR A 92 -19.18 -1.71 12.89
C TYR A 92 -17.63 -1.76 12.91
N TYR A 93 -17.04 -2.96 13.00
CA TYR A 93 -15.60 -3.15 13.07
C TYR A 93 -14.87 -3.05 11.73
N ASN A 94 -15.58 -3.23 10.60
CA ASN A 94 -15.01 -3.18 9.24
C ASN A 94 -15.72 -2.16 8.32
N GLN A 95 -16.45 -1.23 8.89
CA GLN A 95 -17.25 -0.23 8.15
C GLN A 95 -16.45 0.66 7.20
N PHE A 96 -15.14 0.71 7.36
CA PHE A 96 -14.22 1.48 6.52
C PHE A 96 -13.48 0.62 5.49
N ASP A 97 -13.74 -0.68 5.44
CA ASP A 97 -13.14 -1.58 4.46
C ASP A 97 -13.55 -1.18 3.05
N PHE A 98 -12.67 -1.50 2.10
CA PHE A 98 -12.94 -1.26 0.69
C PHE A 98 -14.21 -2.01 0.23
N ASN A 99 -15.13 -1.25 -0.37
CA ASN A 99 -16.45 -1.72 -0.80
C ASN A 99 -16.86 -0.98 -2.08
N SER A 100 -16.18 -1.28 -3.18
CA SER A 100 -16.33 -0.62 -4.47
C SER A 100 -15.72 -1.48 -5.58
N ASN A 101 -15.88 -1.06 -6.83
CA ASN A 101 -15.23 -1.68 -7.99
C ASN A 101 -13.96 -0.96 -8.42
N GLN A 102 -13.59 0.16 -7.79
CA GLN A 102 -12.36 0.89 -8.14
C GLN A 102 -11.75 1.60 -6.95
N ASN A 103 -10.46 1.77 -6.97
CA ASN A 103 -9.73 2.56 -5.98
C ASN A 103 -8.61 3.37 -6.65
N THR A 104 -8.40 4.57 -6.15
CA THR A 104 -7.28 5.43 -6.55
C THR A 104 -6.51 5.82 -5.30
N VAL A 105 -5.19 5.70 -5.37
CA VAL A 105 -4.29 6.15 -4.31
C VAL A 105 -3.28 7.10 -4.90
N MET A 106 -3.08 8.23 -4.25
CA MET A 106 -2.05 9.22 -4.60
C MET A 106 -1.13 9.42 -3.40
N GLY A 107 0.16 9.58 -3.67
CA GLY A 107 1.16 9.77 -2.63
C GLY A 107 2.25 10.75 -3.04
N ALA A 108 2.96 11.24 -2.03
CA ALA A 108 4.18 12.02 -2.19
C ALA A 108 5.23 11.49 -1.21
N ASP A 109 6.45 11.37 -1.69
CA ASP A 109 7.59 10.88 -0.93
C ASP A 109 8.76 11.85 -0.95
N TYR A 110 9.61 11.75 0.07
CA TYR A 110 10.86 12.49 0.13
C TYR A 110 11.97 11.68 0.81
N SER A 111 13.20 12.00 0.45
CA SER A 111 14.41 11.59 1.16
C SER A 111 15.41 12.73 1.15
N LEU A 112 15.94 13.10 2.33
CA LEU A 112 16.89 14.17 2.53
C LEU A 112 18.10 13.67 3.31
N LEU A 113 19.26 13.69 2.65
CA LEU A 113 20.55 13.39 3.28
C LEU A 113 21.22 14.68 3.74
N HIS A 114 21.37 14.84 5.05
CA HIS A 114 22.08 15.96 5.65
C HIS A 114 23.17 15.46 6.61
N GLN A 115 24.44 15.60 6.23
CA GLN A 115 25.56 15.05 6.98
C GLN A 115 25.38 13.54 7.25
N ASN A 116 25.28 13.17 8.52
CA ASN A 116 25.11 11.79 9.00
C ASN A 116 23.62 11.42 9.20
N PHE A 117 22.68 12.29 8.82
CA PHE A 117 21.26 12.10 8.97
C PHE A 117 20.61 11.84 7.62
N ASN A 118 19.78 10.82 7.54
CA ASN A 118 18.88 10.58 6.43
C ASN A 118 17.43 10.68 6.92
N PHE A 119 16.73 11.70 6.47
CA PHE A 119 15.31 11.90 6.70
C PHE A 119 14.55 11.39 5.50
N PHE A 120 13.50 10.61 5.72
CA PHE A 120 12.66 10.09 4.66
C PHE A 120 11.21 10.01 5.11
N GLY A 121 10.32 9.99 4.17
CA GLY A 121 8.91 9.81 4.48
C GLY A 121 8.04 9.76 3.24
N GLU A 122 6.81 9.32 3.49
CA GLU A 122 5.76 9.22 2.50
C GLU A 122 4.42 9.61 3.14
N VAL A 123 3.61 10.29 2.37
CA VAL A 123 2.21 10.59 2.69
C VAL A 123 1.37 10.14 1.51
N SER A 124 0.30 9.39 1.77
CA SER A 124 -0.61 8.93 0.73
C SER A 124 -2.06 9.14 1.13
N ARG A 125 -2.93 9.23 0.13
CA ARG A 125 -4.37 9.42 0.28
C ARG A 125 -5.11 8.53 -0.69
N SER A 126 -6.11 7.81 -0.19
CA SER A 126 -7.03 7.02 -0.99
C SER A 126 -8.23 7.84 -1.47
N ALA A 127 -8.94 7.35 -2.48
CA ALA A 127 -10.05 8.05 -3.12
C ALA A 127 -11.19 8.41 -2.16
N ASN A 128 -11.43 7.60 -1.14
CA ASN A 128 -12.42 7.85 -0.09
C ASN A 128 -12.00 8.95 0.90
N GLY A 129 -10.78 9.48 0.80
CA GLY A 129 -10.24 10.55 1.64
C GLY A 129 -9.31 10.12 2.75
N GLY A 130 -9.25 8.84 3.10
CA GLY A 130 -8.37 8.29 4.13
C GLY A 130 -6.90 8.54 3.82
N MET A 131 -6.13 8.81 4.86
CA MET A 131 -4.70 9.15 4.75
C MET A 131 -3.81 8.14 5.47
N ALA A 132 -2.61 7.94 4.92
CA ALA A 132 -1.53 7.22 5.56
C ALA A 132 -0.24 8.04 5.46
N GLN A 133 0.56 8.02 6.54
CA GLN A 133 1.84 8.70 6.56
C GLN A 133 2.87 7.91 7.37
N LEU A 134 4.10 7.95 6.87
CA LEU A 134 5.25 7.34 7.48
C LEU A 134 6.42 8.30 7.33
N HIS A 135 7.09 8.62 8.43
CA HIS A 135 8.26 9.49 8.44
C HIS A 135 9.36 8.88 9.27
N GLY A 136 10.57 8.90 8.78
CA GLY A 136 11.71 8.30 9.46
C GLY A 136 12.97 9.16 9.41
N MET A 137 13.84 8.85 10.36
CA MET A 137 15.19 9.39 10.44
C MET A 137 16.16 8.26 10.79
N LEU A 138 17.22 8.16 10.00
CA LEU A 138 18.38 7.32 10.31
C LEU A 138 19.57 8.25 10.59
N ALA A 139 20.28 7.98 11.67
CA ALA A 139 21.46 8.74 12.05
C ALA A 139 22.66 7.81 12.29
N SER A 140 23.74 7.99 11.54
CA SER A 140 25.02 7.31 11.78
C SER A 140 25.92 8.26 12.60
N LEU A 141 25.85 8.13 13.92
CA LEU A 141 26.55 9.03 14.83
C LEU A 141 28.05 8.72 14.90
N ASP A 142 28.40 7.43 14.77
CA ASP A 142 29.77 6.90 14.78
C ASP A 142 29.78 5.60 13.95
N PRO A 143 30.91 5.09 13.42
CA PRO A 143 31.00 3.80 12.74
C PRO A 143 30.47 2.61 13.56
N LYS A 144 30.37 2.79 14.89
CA LYS A 144 29.89 1.76 15.81
C LYS A 144 28.53 2.08 16.43
N LEU A 145 27.91 3.23 16.09
CA LEU A 145 26.66 3.67 16.70
C LEU A 145 25.73 4.27 15.63
N ALA A 146 24.59 3.61 15.42
CA ALA A 146 23.52 4.14 14.59
C ALA A 146 22.20 4.24 15.41
N PHE A 147 21.38 5.20 15.03
CA PHE A 147 20.10 5.49 15.66
C PHE A 147 19.03 5.62 14.58
N SER A 148 17.84 5.10 14.86
CA SER A 148 16.69 5.21 13.99
C SER A 148 15.45 5.62 14.76
N VAL A 149 14.64 6.48 14.13
CA VAL A 149 13.29 6.82 14.59
C VAL A 149 12.37 6.72 13.41
N LEU A 150 11.20 6.11 13.61
CA LEU A 150 10.15 6.02 12.61
C LEU A 150 8.81 6.37 13.27
N TYR A 151 8.09 7.30 12.69
CA TYR A 151 6.71 7.64 13.02
C TYR A 151 5.80 7.13 11.92
N ARG A 152 4.67 6.51 12.30
CA ARG A 152 3.62 6.08 11.39
C ARG A 152 2.25 6.50 11.90
N ASN A 153 1.36 6.83 11.00
CA ASN A 153 -0.05 7.09 11.28
C ASN A 153 -0.87 6.71 10.05
N TYR A 154 -1.63 5.64 10.16
CA TYR A 154 -2.51 5.12 9.12
C TYR A 154 -3.95 5.27 9.62
N GLU A 155 -4.74 6.08 8.94
CA GLU A 155 -6.14 6.29 9.30
C GLU A 155 -6.96 5.01 9.09
N LYS A 156 -8.05 4.89 9.83
CA LYS A 156 -8.92 3.71 9.81
C LYS A 156 -9.63 3.50 8.47
N ASP A 157 -9.84 4.56 7.72
CA ASP A 157 -10.49 4.61 6.42
C ASP A 157 -9.50 4.69 5.24
N TYR A 158 -8.20 4.62 5.49
CA TYR A 158 -7.21 4.52 4.43
C TYR A 158 -7.34 3.19 3.69
N GLN A 159 -7.49 3.27 2.37
CA GLN A 159 -7.71 2.10 1.50
C GLN A 159 -6.59 1.97 0.47
N SER A 160 -5.70 1.00 0.68
CA SER A 160 -4.70 0.62 -0.30
C SER A 160 -4.55 -0.90 -0.31
N LEU A 161 -5.07 -1.54 -1.36
CA LEU A 161 -5.14 -3.00 -1.47
C LEU A 161 -3.80 -3.65 -1.81
N LEU A 162 -2.87 -2.89 -2.40
CA LEU A 162 -1.59 -3.39 -2.92
C LEU A 162 -0.39 -2.89 -2.11
N SER A 163 -0.59 -1.97 -1.18
CA SER A 163 0.54 -1.44 -0.41
C SER A 163 0.87 -2.32 0.79
N THR A 164 2.18 -2.47 1.01
CA THR A 164 2.74 -2.96 2.26
C THR A 164 3.59 -1.87 2.87
N ALA A 165 3.34 -1.53 4.12
CA ALA A 165 4.09 -0.52 4.84
C ALA A 165 4.67 -1.10 6.13
N PHE A 166 5.53 -0.37 6.80
CA PHE A 166 6.02 -0.75 8.13
C PHE A 166 4.89 -0.63 9.14
N ALA A 167 4.26 -1.75 9.45
CA ALA A 167 3.10 -1.89 10.31
C ALA A 167 3.24 -3.08 11.26
N GLU A 168 2.43 -3.13 12.31
CA GLU A 168 2.34 -4.28 13.22
C GLU A 168 1.45 -5.39 12.65
N SER A 169 0.49 -5.01 11.81
CA SER A 169 -0.40 -5.95 11.14
C SER A 169 -0.07 -6.06 9.65
N SER A 170 -0.64 -7.05 8.98
CA SER A 170 -0.55 -7.22 7.52
C SER A 170 -1.27 -6.11 6.73
N ARG A 171 -2.14 -5.35 7.40
CA ARG A 171 -2.89 -4.21 6.82
C ARG A 171 -2.41 -2.91 7.46
N ASN A 172 -2.07 -1.95 6.64
CA ASN A 172 -1.62 -0.61 7.06
C ASN A 172 -2.82 0.34 7.25
N VAL A 173 -3.70 -0.01 8.18
CA VAL A 173 -4.90 0.77 8.51
C VAL A 173 -5.08 0.83 10.03
N ASN A 174 -5.68 1.94 10.53
CA ASN A 174 -6.01 2.14 11.92
C ASN A 174 -4.83 1.92 12.88
N GLU A 175 -3.66 2.44 12.53
CA GLU A 175 -2.45 2.24 13.29
C GLU A 175 -1.67 3.54 13.43
N LYS A 176 -1.24 3.86 14.67
CA LYS A 176 -0.38 5.00 14.97
C LYS A 176 0.70 4.60 15.93
N GLY A 177 1.96 4.88 15.59
CA GLY A 177 3.07 4.47 16.44
C GLY A 177 4.37 5.20 16.15
N VAL A 178 5.29 5.04 17.09
CA VAL A 178 6.69 5.47 16.98
C VAL A 178 7.57 4.26 17.25
N PHE A 179 8.50 4.01 16.34
CA PHE A 179 9.57 3.03 16.54
C PHE A 179 10.89 3.75 16.77
N VAL A 180 11.67 3.28 17.73
CA VAL A 180 13.03 3.76 18.01
C VAL A 180 13.97 2.57 18.01
N GLY A 181 15.04 2.67 17.25
CA GLY A 181 16.08 1.65 17.18
C GLY A 181 17.47 2.22 17.44
N ILE A 182 18.28 1.45 18.15
CA ILE A 182 19.69 1.76 18.41
C ILE A 182 20.50 0.53 17.99
N GLU A 183 21.47 0.74 17.12
CA GLU A 183 22.45 -0.27 16.74
C GLU A 183 23.81 0.13 17.32
N SER A 184 24.43 -0.75 18.11
CA SER A 184 25.75 -0.55 18.69
C SER A 184 26.65 -1.75 18.38
N LYS A 185 27.85 -1.48 17.83
CA LYS A 185 28.90 -2.47 17.57
C LYS A 185 30.15 -2.15 18.39
N PRO A 186 30.16 -2.42 19.70
CA PRO A 186 31.24 -1.96 20.59
C PRO A 186 32.59 -2.61 20.29
N THR A 187 32.64 -3.82 19.73
CA THR A 187 33.87 -4.51 19.34
C THR A 187 33.70 -5.26 18.01
N LYS A 188 34.83 -5.62 17.36
CA LYS A 188 34.83 -6.45 16.12
C LYS A 188 34.24 -7.87 16.31
N TYR A 189 34.09 -8.32 17.55
CA TYR A 189 33.69 -9.70 17.89
C TYR A 189 32.23 -9.82 18.37
N TRP A 190 31.51 -8.71 18.43
CA TRP A 190 30.09 -8.72 18.75
C TRP A 190 29.31 -8.54 17.44
N ILE A 191 28.82 -9.64 16.94
CA ILE A 191 27.86 -9.68 15.82
C ILE A 191 26.54 -10.19 16.37
#